data_9407752c40238e5f491c65ffddbb99dd
#
_entry.id   9407752c40238e5f491c65ffddbb99dd
#
_cell.length_a   1.000
_cell.length_b   1.000
_cell.length_c   1.000
_cell.angle_alpha   90.00
_cell.angle_beta   90.00
_cell.angle_gamma   90.00
#
_symmetry.space_group_name_H-M   'P 1'
#
loop_
_entity.id
_entity.type
_entity.pdbx_description
1 polymer ?
#
loop_
_entity_poly.entity_id
_entity_poly.type
_entity_poly.pdbx_seq_one_letter_code
_entity_poly.pdbx_strand_id
1 'polypeptide(L)'
;MTDRHVLITGGAGYIGSILTSELLRANYRVTVLDSLLFGGESIVPFLNHPNFHFAKADVTEPRAVRDSIKRDWQKPDTVIHLAAIVGFPACQAVGKSVAWKYNVEATKNVHGQSAELGADRFVFASTYSNYGLSEDGKPVTEESPLNPQSLYAETKIASEEFLLSQKDSTCAPLLFRFATLYGISPRTRFDMIVNQFVLEAFTKRSLIIYQRGYSRSFVHIRDVVRGVMMGIEAEKEIVRGQIFNLGTDNGNYTKSDIVNFILKRMPETVVEYKDLTFGGDMRDISVSFEKIKRVLGFDTTLNIDDGVREVLFALKTGLIKDPTDDKYRNAQFIVQ
;
A
#
# COMPACT_ATOMS: atom_id res chain seq x y z
N MET A 1 15.26 19.30 17.43
CA MET A 1 14.29 18.19 17.36
C MET A 1 13.14 18.70 16.50
N THR A 2 12.81 18.01 15.45
CA THR A 2 11.67 18.39 14.61
C THR A 2 10.39 18.12 15.41
N ASP A 3 9.65 19.16 15.78
CA ASP A 3 8.36 19.05 16.48
C ASP A 3 7.23 18.68 15.50
N ARG A 4 7.58 17.93 14.44
CA ARG A 4 6.66 17.55 13.34
C ARG A 4 5.78 16.38 13.76
N HIS A 5 4.50 16.55 13.54
CA HIS A 5 3.49 15.55 13.89
C HIS A 5 2.85 14.98 12.62
N VAL A 6 2.89 13.66 12.48
CA VAL A 6 2.27 12.90 11.39
C VAL A 6 1.12 12.05 11.95
N LEU A 7 -0.05 12.16 11.34
CA LEU A 7 -1.17 11.28 11.62
C LEU A 7 -1.28 10.25 10.48
N ILE A 8 -1.37 8.96 10.83
CA ILE A 8 -1.51 7.86 9.88
C ILE A 8 -2.85 7.17 10.10
N THR A 9 -3.75 7.19 9.14
CA THR A 9 -4.92 6.31 9.16
C THR A 9 -4.53 4.95 8.56
N GLY A 10 -4.98 3.85 9.18
CA GLY A 10 -4.55 2.52 8.77
C GLY A 10 -3.11 2.19 9.20
N GLY A 11 -2.63 2.82 10.29
CA GLY A 11 -1.26 2.68 10.78
C GLY A 11 -0.92 1.31 11.35
N ALA A 12 -1.90 0.50 11.75
CA ALA A 12 -1.71 -0.89 12.16
C ALA A 12 -1.66 -1.87 10.98
N GLY A 13 -1.83 -1.39 9.73
CA GLY A 13 -1.83 -2.19 8.52
C GLY A 13 -0.45 -2.58 7.99
N TYR A 14 -0.44 -3.19 6.79
CA TYR A 14 0.76 -3.72 6.10
C TYR A 14 1.83 -2.65 5.86
N ILE A 15 1.47 -1.50 5.28
CA ILE A 15 2.38 -0.37 5.06
C ILE A 15 2.55 0.44 6.36
N GLY A 16 1.42 0.73 7.03
CA GLY A 16 1.36 1.65 8.15
C GLY A 16 2.25 1.26 9.33
N SER A 17 2.36 -0.04 9.62
CA SER A 17 3.21 -0.53 10.73
C SER A 17 4.70 -0.28 10.51
N ILE A 18 5.20 -0.44 9.29
CA ILE A 18 6.61 -0.11 8.96
C ILE A 18 6.80 1.40 8.93
N LEU A 19 5.87 2.13 8.31
CA LEU A 19 5.94 3.58 8.23
C LEU A 19 5.93 4.25 9.61
N THR A 20 5.10 3.75 10.54
CA THR A 20 5.10 4.19 11.94
C THR A 20 6.48 4.01 12.57
N SER A 21 7.11 2.86 12.38
CA SER A 21 8.46 2.59 12.89
C SER A 21 9.49 3.57 12.34
N GLU A 22 9.49 3.80 11.03
CA GLU A 22 10.49 4.69 10.40
C GLU A 22 10.28 6.16 10.79
N LEU A 23 9.04 6.63 10.92
CA LEU A 23 8.74 7.97 11.40
C LEU A 23 9.19 8.18 12.85
N LEU A 24 8.93 7.21 13.73
CA LEU A 24 9.40 7.26 15.12
C LEU A 24 10.93 7.28 15.20
N ARG A 25 11.62 6.48 14.38
CA ARG A 25 13.09 6.50 14.28
C ARG A 25 13.63 7.84 13.79
N ALA A 26 12.88 8.52 12.93
CA ALA A 26 13.19 9.87 12.45
C ALA A 26 12.73 10.98 13.42
N ASN A 27 12.34 10.63 14.66
CA ASN A 27 11.89 11.53 15.73
C ASN A 27 10.63 12.35 15.40
N TYR A 28 9.74 11.85 14.54
CA TYR A 28 8.42 12.44 14.39
C TYR A 28 7.52 12.05 15.58
N ARG A 29 6.58 12.92 15.93
CA ARG A 29 5.40 12.51 16.68
C ARG A 29 4.46 11.79 15.72
N VAL A 30 3.97 10.62 16.10
CA VAL A 30 3.13 9.79 15.25
C VAL A 30 1.84 9.45 15.97
N THR A 31 0.71 9.90 15.41
CA THR A 31 -0.60 9.41 15.78
C THR A 31 -1.04 8.35 14.78
N VAL A 32 -1.35 7.15 15.26
CA VAL A 32 -1.99 6.10 14.48
C VAL A 32 -3.48 6.07 14.78
N LEU A 33 -4.30 6.26 13.74
CA LEU A 33 -5.73 6.05 13.76
C LEU A 33 -6.04 4.76 12.99
N ASP A 34 -6.60 3.76 13.66
CA ASP A 34 -6.93 2.47 13.04
C ASP A 34 -8.15 1.84 13.74
N SER A 35 -9.01 1.18 12.98
CA SER A 35 -10.15 0.45 13.52
C SER A 35 -9.77 -0.89 14.14
N LEU A 36 -8.53 -1.35 13.88
CA LEU A 36 -8.00 -2.67 14.23
C LEU A 36 -8.78 -3.83 13.62
N LEU A 37 -9.33 -3.63 12.42
CA LEU A 37 -10.04 -4.69 11.68
C LEU A 37 -9.20 -5.97 11.55
N PHE A 38 -7.88 -5.83 11.40
CA PHE A 38 -6.93 -6.93 11.26
C PHE A 38 -6.04 -7.15 12.49
N GLY A 39 -6.50 -6.73 13.68
CA GLY A 39 -5.72 -6.79 14.91
C GLY A 39 -4.79 -5.58 15.11
N GLY A 40 -4.16 -5.51 16.27
CA GLY A 40 -3.28 -4.41 16.67
C GLY A 40 -1.87 -4.83 17.05
N GLU A 41 -1.51 -6.10 16.88
CA GLU A 41 -0.22 -6.66 17.29
C GLU A 41 0.96 -5.92 16.63
N SER A 42 0.75 -5.41 15.43
CA SER A 42 1.77 -4.68 14.65
C SER A 42 2.22 -3.36 15.28
N ILE A 43 1.41 -2.75 16.14
CA ILE A 43 1.70 -1.47 16.80
C ILE A 43 2.04 -1.62 18.30
N VAL A 44 1.89 -2.82 18.88
CA VAL A 44 2.23 -3.09 20.29
C VAL A 44 3.66 -2.64 20.65
N PRO A 45 4.70 -2.84 19.79
CA PRO A 45 6.06 -2.39 20.14
C PRO A 45 6.21 -0.89 20.34
N PHE A 46 5.24 -0.08 19.90
CA PHE A 46 5.33 1.38 19.96
C PHE A 46 4.59 1.99 21.15
N LEU A 47 3.76 1.23 21.88
CA LEU A 47 2.87 1.74 22.92
C LEU A 47 3.57 2.56 24.01
N ASN A 48 4.82 2.24 24.32
CA ASN A 48 5.61 2.95 25.33
C ASN A 48 6.53 4.03 24.74
N HIS A 49 6.48 4.25 23.41
CA HIS A 49 7.35 5.27 22.78
C HIS A 49 6.78 6.67 23.06
N PRO A 50 7.57 7.64 23.58
CA PRO A 50 7.07 8.96 23.98
C PRO A 50 6.43 9.76 22.85
N ASN A 51 6.86 9.52 21.61
CA ASN A 51 6.35 10.17 20.41
C ASN A 51 5.26 9.35 19.69
N PHE A 52 4.71 8.32 20.30
CA PHE A 52 3.65 7.49 19.73
C PHE A 52 2.33 7.74 20.44
N HIS A 53 1.27 7.85 19.66
CA HIS A 53 -0.10 7.86 20.14
C HIS A 53 -0.98 6.98 19.26
N PHE A 54 -1.87 6.19 19.88
CA PHE A 54 -2.82 5.35 19.19
C PHE A 54 -4.26 5.75 19.55
N ALA A 55 -5.09 5.90 18.52
CA ALA A 55 -6.53 6.10 18.65
C ALA A 55 -7.28 5.03 17.84
N LYS A 56 -8.12 4.25 18.53
CA LYS A 56 -9.02 3.31 17.86
C LYS A 56 -10.24 4.06 17.38
N ALA A 57 -10.39 4.19 16.05
CA ALA A 57 -11.54 4.85 15.43
C ALA A 57 -11.78 4.34 14.01
N ASP A 58 -13.00 4.54 13.50
CA ASP A 58 -13.38 4.29 12.12
C ASP A 58 -13.24 5.62 11.32
N VAL A 59 -12.52 5.58 10.20
CA VAL A 59 -12.30 6.75 9.32
C VAL A 59 -13.60 7.30 8.71
N THR A 60 -14.69 6.55 8.78
CA THR A 60 -16.02 7.01 8.32
C THR A 60 -16.72 7.90 9.35
N GLU A 61 -16.23 7.97 10.58
CA GLU A 61 -16.81 8.81 11.64
C GLU A 61 -16.50 10.28 11.42
N PRO A 62 -17.48 11.20 11.60
CA PRO A 62 -17.34 12.63 11.29
C PRO A 62 -16.22 13.36 12.04
N ARG A 63 -15.72 12.80 13.13
CA ARG A 63 -14.70 13.42 13.99
C ARG A 63 -13.47 12.53 14.21
N ALA A 64 -13.36 11.42 13.46
CA ALA A 64 -12.32 10.42 13.68
C ALA A 64 -10.91 11.01 13.75
N VAL A 65 -10.54 11.90 12.82
CA VAL A 65 -9.22 12.54 12.78
C VAL A 65 -9.05 13.52 13.94
N ARG A 66 -10.04 14.36 14.18
CA ARG A 66 -10.00 15.38 15.24
C ARG A 66 -9.87 14.76 16.63
N ASP A 67 -10.68 13.75 16.91
CA ASP A 67 -10.74 13.11 18.23
C ASP A 67 -9.57 12.13 18.48
N SER A 68 -8.80 11.78 17.44
CA SER A 68 -7.61 10.93 17.55
C SER A 68 -6.36 11.67 18.00
N ILE A 69 -6.37 13.01 18.02
CA ILE A 69 -5.18 13.80 18.39
C ILE A 69 -5.03 13.81 19.92
N LYS A 70 -3.84 13.49 20.39
CA LYS A 70 -3.50 13.58 21.81
C LYS A 70 -3.58 15.04 22.28
N ARG A 71 -4.27 15.28 23.43
CA ARG A 71 -4.63 16.63 23.90
C ARG A 71 -3.47 17.61 24.03
N ASP A 72 -2.31 17.12 24.44
CA ASP A 72 -1.09 17.89 24.67
C ASP A 72 -0.17 17.97 23.45
N TRP A 73 -0.59 17.42 22.31
CA TRP A 73 0.17 17.47 21.09
C TRP A 73 -0.32 18.56 20.15
N GLN A 74 0.60 19.12 19.38
CA GLN A 74 0.26 19.96 18.26
C GLN A 74 -0.58 19.20 17.23
N LYS A 75 -1.36 19.91 16.45
CA LYS A 75 -2.09 19.34 15.32
C LYS A 75 -1.12 18.73 14.31
N PRO A 76 -1.53 17.69 13.56
CA PRO A 76 -0.65 17.07 12.57
C PRO A 76 -0.32 18.04 11.43
N ASP A 77 0.97 18.12 11.08
CA ASP A 77 1.45 18.83 9.89
C ASP A 77 1.12 18.03 8.63
N THR A 78 1.17 16.70 8.75
CA THR A 78 0.95 15.79 7.64
C THR A 78 -0.03 14.69 8.05
N VAL A 79 -0.99 14.41 7.19
CA VAL A 79 -1.89 13.25 7.32
C VAL A 79 -1.59 12.26 6.20
N ILE A 80 -1.34 11.00 6.56
CA ILE A 80 -1.08 9.90 5.61
C ILE A 80 -2.28 8.97 5.66
N HIS A 81 -3.04 8.92 4.57
CA HIS A 81 -4.27 8.14 4.50
C HIS A 81 -4.02 6.78 3.81
N LEU A 82 -3.86 5.73 4.64
CA LEU A 82 -3.68 4.35 4.21
C LEU A 82 -4.92 3.48 4.47
N ALA A 83 -5.83 3.92 5.35
CA ALA A 83 -7.05 3.18 5.69
C ALA A 83 -7.97 3.06 4.47
N ALA A 84 -8.29 1.84 4.07
CA ALA A 84 -9.17 1.52 2.95
C ALA A 84 -9.52 0.03 2.95
N ILE A 85 -10.58 -0.34 2.23
CA ILE A 85 -10.79 -1.71 1.78
C ILE A 85 -9.88 -1.95 0.58
N VAL A 86 -8.82 -2.76 0.73
CA VAL A 86 -7.71 -2.85 -0.22
C VAL A 86 -7.73 -4.14 -1.02
N GLY A 87 -7.68 -4.00 -2.34
CA GLY A 87 -7.52 -5.08 -3.30
C GLY A 87 -8.83 -5.53 -3.96
N PHE A 88 -8.70 -6.06 -5.19
CA PHE A 88 -9.84 -6.52 -5.99
C PHE A 88 -10.73 -7.52 -5.23
N PRO A 89 -10.20 -8.61 -4.62
CA PRO A 89 -11.06 -9.60 -3.97
C PRO A 89 -11.82 -9.02 -2.78
N ALA A 90 -11.20 -8.17 -1.97
CA ALA A 90 -11.84 -7.59 -0.78
C ALA A 90 -12.97 -6.61 -1.15
N CYS A 91 -12.73 -5.71 -2.12
CA CYS A 91 -13.76 -4.78 -2.58
C CYS A 91 -14.94 -5.51 -3.24
N GLN A 92 -14.67 -6.58 -4.00
CA GLN A 92 -15.71 -7.40 -4.60
C GLN A 92 -16.55 -8.12 -3.54
N ALA A 93 -15.91 -8.65 -2.51
CA ALA A 93 -16.56 -9.38 -1.43
C ALA A 93 -17.50 -8.51 -0.59
N VAL A 94 -17.11 -7.27 -0.27
CA VAL A 94 -17.94 -6.34 0.52
C VAL A 94 -19.00 -5.62 -0.33
N GLY A 95 -18.86 -5.61 -1.66
CA GLY A 95 -19.77 -4.97 -2.60
C GLY A 95 -19.54 -3.45 -2.72
N LYS A 96 -20.20 -2.88 -3.76
CA LYS A 96 -19.96 -1.49 -4.20
C LYS A 96 -20.25 -0.46 -3.11
N SER A 97 -21.36 -0.59 -2.39
CA SER A 97 -21.76 0.39 -1.36
C SER A 97 -20.73 0.51 -0.24
N VAL A 98 -20.25 -0.61 0.28
CA VAL A 98 -19.28 -0.64 1.38
C VAL A 98 -17.91 -0.19 0.88
N ALA A 99 -17.45 -0.68 -0.27
CA ALA A 99 -16.18 -0.26 -0.86
C ALA A 99 -16.17 1.26 -1.12
N TRP A 100 -17.27 1.83 -1.62
CA TRP A 100 -17.39 3.26 -1.86
C TRP A 100 -17.36 4.08 -0.58
N LYS A 101 -18.12 3.63 0.45
CA LYS A 101 -18.14 4.29 1.77
C LYS A 101 -16.73 4.39 2.38
N TYR A 102 -15.98 3.27 2.40
CA TYR A 102 -14.67 3.22 3.04
C TYR A 102 -13.53 3.79 2.20
N ASN A 103 -13.62 3.73 0.86
CA ASN A 103 -12.53 4.20 0.03
C ASN A 103 -12.73 5.63 -0.48
N VAL A 104 -13.96 6.04 -0.78
CA VAL A 104 -14.25 7.35 -1.35
C VAL A 104 -14.74 8.33 -0.29
N GLU A 105 -15.87 8.01 0.37
CA GLU A 105 -16.45 8.94 1.34
C GLU A 105 -15.57 9.12 2.58
N ALA A 106 -14.92 8.04 3.04
CA ALA A 106 -13.95 8.17 4.13
C ALA A 106 -12.72 9.01 3.73
N THR A 107 -12.24 8.91 2.48
CA THR A 107 -11.15 9.78 1.99
C THR A 107 -11.56 11.25 2.03
N LYS A 108 -12.77 11.57 1.57
CA LYS A 108 -13.33 12.94 1.65
C LYS A 108 -13.42 13.43 3.08
N ASN A 109 -13.94 12.60 3.98
CA ASN A 109 -14.08 12.89 5.40
C ASN A 109 -12.73 13.16 6.07
N VAL A 110 -11.75 12.26 5.87
CA VAL A 110 -10.41 12.40 6.46
C VAL A 110 -9.71 13.65 5.92
N HIS A 111 -9.77 13.90 4.59
CA HIS A 111 -9.19 15.12 4.01
C HIS A 111 -9.84 16.41 4.55
N GLY A 112 -11.18 16.45 4.63
CA GLY A 112 -11.90 17.60 5.16
C GLY A 112 -11.50 17.93 6.60
N GLN A 113 -11.47 16.92 7.48
CA GLN A 113 -11.02 17.09 8.87
C GLN A 113 -9.54 17.52 8.95
N SER A 114 -8.68 16.99 8.06
CA SER A 114 -7.26 17.36 8.01
C SER A 114 -7.08 18.84 7.62
N ALA A 115 -7.83 19.31 6.63
CA ALA A 115 -7.82 20.71 6.22
C ALA A 115 -8.35 21.63 7.31
N GLU A 116 -9.44 21.30 7.99
CA GLU A 116 -9.98 22.05 9.15
C GLU A 116 -8.98 22.12 10.32
N LEU A 117 -8.17 21.10 10.51
CA LEU A 117 -7.11 21.08 11.52
C LEU A 117 -5.90 21.92 11.10
N GLY A 118 -5.83 22.33 9.84
CA GLY A 118 -4.72 23.08 9.30
C GLY A 118 -3.49 22.25 8.97
N ALA A 119 -3.67 20.96 8.64
CA ALA A 119 -2.59 20.15 8.11
C ALA A 119 -2.07 20.73 6.78
N ASP A 120 -0.76 20.71 6.60
CA ASP A 120 -0.11 21.25 5.40
C ASP A 120 -0.13 20.29 4.23
N ARG A 121 -0.18 18.97 4.51
CA ARG A 121 -0.02 17.93 3.52
C ARG A 121 -0.94 16.74 3.79
N PHE A 122 -1.54 16.25 2.71
CA PHE A 122 -2.35 15.04 2.71
C PHE A 122 -1.73 14.00 1.77
N VAL A 123 -1.17 12.92 2.30
CA VAL A 123 -0.58 11.85 1.49
C VAL A 123 -1.60 10.75 1.29
N PHE A 124 -1.86 10.40 0.02
CA PHE A 124 -2.85 9.39 -0.34
C PHE A 124 -2.21 8.16 -0.99
N ALA A 125 -2.54 6.99 -0.44
CA ALA A 125 -2.17 5.70 -1.00
C ALA A 125 -3.12 5.30 -2.13
N SER A 126 -2.71 5.54 -3.37
CA SER A 126 -3.38 5.08 -4.56
C SER A 126 -2.70 3.84 -5.16
N THR A 127 -3.00 3.48 -6.39
CA THR A 127 -2.58 2.22 -7.00
C THR A 127 -2.36 2.37 -8.51
N TYR A 128 -1.34 1.70 -9.04
CA TYR A 128 -1.15 1.56 -10.48
C TYR A 128 -2.27 0.75 -11.16
N SER A 129 -3.10 0.03 -10.39
CA SER A 129 -4.26 -0.69 -10.91
C SER A 129 -5.27 0.21 -11.63
N ASN A 130 -5.19 1.52 -11.39
CA ASN A 130 -6.01 2.53 -12.05
C ASN A 130 -5.81 2.56 -13.57
N TYR A 131 -4.63 2.19 -14.06
CA TYR A 131 -4.32 2.17 -15.49
C TYR A 131 -4.99 1.01 -16.24
N GLY A 132 -5.22 -0.13 -15.56
CA GLY A 132 -5.87 -1.31 -16.14
C GLY A 132 -4.99 -2.05 -17.15
N LEU A 133 -5.31 -1.96 -18.43
CA LEU A 133 -4.58 -2.61 -19.53
C LEU A 133 -3.79 -1.57 -20.32
N SER A 134 -2.56 -1.89 -20.72
CA SER A 134 -1.79 -1.08 -21.65
C SER A 134 -2.17 -1.46 -23.08
N GLU A 135 -2.67 -0.50 -23.86
CA GLU A 135 -3.13 -0.75 -25.23
C GLU A 135 -1.96 -0.82 -26.23
N ASP A 136 -0.86 -0.08 -25.98
CA ASP A 136 0.25 0.08 -26.94
C ASP A 136 1.53 -0.68 -26.58
N GLY A 137 1.49 -1.51 -25.51
CA GLY A 137 2.69 -2.20 -25.01
C GLY A 137 3.78 -1.27 -24.47
N LYS A 138 3.52 0.03 -24.37
CA LYS A 138 4.44 1.02 -23.78
C LYS A 138 4.20 1.15 -22.27
N PRO A 139 5.23 1.45 -21.48
CA PRO A 139 5.06 1.76 -20.07
C PRO A 139 4.10 2.96 -19.88
N VAL A 140 3.11 2.81 -19.00
CA VAL A 140 2.21 3.90 -18.62
C VAL A 140 2.91 4.86 -17.66
N THR A 141 2.54 6.14 -17.77
CA THR A 141 3.01 7.24 -16.93
C THR A 141 1.86 7.80 -16.11
N GLU A 142 2.11 8.78 -15.26
CA GLU A 142 1.07 9.45 -14.48
C GLU A 142 0.04 10.21 -15.34
N GLU A 143 0.41 10.55 -16.56
CA GLU A 143 -0.42 11.24 -17.57
C GLU A 143 -1.23 10.27 -18.46
N SER A 144 -0.96 8.97 -18.38
CA SER A 144 -1.66 7.96 -19.17
C SER A 144 -3.14 7.85 -18.78
N PRO A 145 -4.04 7.55 -19.73
CA PRO A 145 -5.45 7.34 -19.45
C PRO A 145 -5.67 6.26 -18.39
N LEU A 146 -6.70 6.44 -17.56
CA LEU A 146 -7.10 5.48 -16.55
C LEU A 146 -8.19 4.57 -17.11
N ASN A 147 -8.03 3.26 -16.95
CA ASN A 147 -8.93 2.23 -17.45
C ASN A 147 -9.18 1.17 -16.37
N PRO A 148 -9.99 1.48 -15.31
CA PRO A 148 -10.17 0.61 -14.16
C PRO A 148 -10.82 -0.72 -14.55
N GLN A 149 -10.21 -1.83 -14.14
CA GLN A 149 -10.72 -3.19 -14.37
C GLN A 149 -11.33 -3.80 -13.09
N SER A 150 -11.56 -3.00 -12.05
CA SER A 150 -12.07 -3.48 -10.78
C SER A 150 -12.72 -2.37 -9.97
N LEU A 151 -13.68 -2.76 -9.12
CA LEU A 151 -14.31 -1.85 -8.17
C LEU A 151 -13.27 -1.15 -7.27
N TYR A 152 -12.18 -1.84 -6.90
CA TYR A 152 -11.08 -1.24 -6.15
C TYR A 152 -10.45 -0.06 -6.92
N ALA A 153 -10.11 -0.27 -8.19
CA ALA A 153 -9.53 0.79 -9.02
C ALA A 153 -10.52 1.95 -9.23
N GLU A 154 -11.81 1.66 -9.47
CA GLU A 154 -12.85 2.69 -9.58
C GLU A 154 -12.90 3.58 -8.33
N THR A 155 -12.87 2.97 -7.12
CA THR A 155 -12.90 3.75 -5.86
C THR A 155 -11.64 4.57 -5.67
N LYS A 156 -10.47 4.06 -6.07
CA LYS A 156 -9.20 4.82 -5.97
C LYS A 156 -9.17 5.99 -6.94
N ILE A 157 -9.65 5.82 -8.17
CA ILE A 157 -9.78 6.90 -9.17
C ILE A 157 -10.70 8.00 -8.65
N ALA A 158 -11.90 7.66 -8.16
CA ALA A 158 -12.82 8.64 -7.61
C ALA A 158 -12.23 9.42 -6.43
N SER A 159 -11.40 8.77 -5.60
CA SER A 159 -10.69 9.45 -4.52
C SER A 159 -9.57 10.36 -5.04
N GLU A 160 -8.81 9.94 -6.06
CA GLU A 160 -7.80 10.80 -6.71
C GLU A 160 -8.45 12.05 -7.32
N GLU A 161 -9.54 11.90 -8.07
CA GLU A 161 -10.27 13.01 -8.70
C GLU A 161 -10.72 14.04 -7.66
N PHE A 162 -11.33 13.58 -6.56
CA PHE A 162 -11.70 14.45 -5.45
C PHE A 162 -10.47 15.17 -4.87
N LEU A 163 -9.40 14.46 -4.54
CA LEU A 163 -8.21 15.04 -3.93
C LEU A 163 -7.54 16.06 -4.86
N LEU A 164 -7.43 15.75 -6.15
CA LEU A 164 -6.86 16.66 -7.15
C LEU A 164 -7.69 17.94 -7.32
N SER A 165 -9.02 17.87 -7.12
CA SER A 165 -9.84 19.08 -7.07
C SER A 165 -9.52 19.97 -5.86
N GLN A 166 -8.85 19.44 -4.82
CA GLN A 166 -8.41 20.14 -3.62
C GLN A 166 -6.94 20.60 -3.67
N LYS A 167 -6.26 20.49 -4.83
CA LYS A 167 -4.82 20.80 -4.97
C LYS A 167 -4.41 22.20 -4.51
N ASP A 168 -5.34 23.16 -4.55
CA ASP A 168 -5.11 24.55 -4.14
C ASP A 168 -5.48 24.82 -2.68
N SER A 169 -5.95 23.82 -1.94
CA SER A 169 -6.23 23.94 -0.51
C SER A 169 -4.94 24.06 0.32
N THR A 170 -5.05 24.53 1.56
CA THR A 170 -3.90 24.55 2.50
C THR A 170 -3.39 23.15 2.77
N CYS A 171 -4.27 22.15 2.90
CA CYS A 171 -3.97 20.75 3.05
C CYS A 171 -3.75 20.10 1.66
N ALA A 172 -2.59 20.37 1.06
CA ALA A 172 -2.31 19.98 -0.30
C ALA A 172 -2.14 18.46 -0.46
N PRO A 173 -2.83 17.82 -1.42
CA PRO A 173 -2.70 16.38 -1.64
C PRO A 173 -1.38 16.04 -2.35
N LEU A 174 -0.80 14.90 -1.95
CA LEU A 174 0.30 14.20 -2.59
C LEU A 174 -0.14 12.74 -2.77
N LEU A 175 -0.19 12.26 -3.99
CA LEU A 175 -0.73 10.95 -4.32
C LEU A 175 0.37 10.00 -4.80
N PHE A 176 0.37 8.77 -4.27
CA PHE A 176 1.26 7.72 -4.76
C PHE A 176 0.46 6.56 -5.36
N ARG A 177 0.65 6.27 -6.64
CA ARG A 177 0.17 5.05 -7.29
C ARG A 177 1.21 3.96 -7.07
N PHE A 178 1.01 3.18 -6.02
CA PHE A 178 1.93 2.10 -5.67
C PHE A 178 1.89 0.98 -6.71
N ALA A 179 3.07 0.45 -7.08
CA ALA A 179 3.22 -0.83 -7.76
C ALA A 179 2.73 -1.98 -6.85
N THR A 180 2.71 -3.22 -7.34
CA THR A 180 2.35 -4.39 -6.52
C THR A 180 3.38 -4.59 -5.40
N LEU A 181 2.91 -4.54 -4.17
CA LEU A 181 3.77 -4.67 -3.00
C LEU A 181 4.14 -6.13 -2.72
N TYR A 182 5.32 -6.32 -2.12
CA TYR A 182 5.78 -7.60 -1.58
C TYR A 182 6.72 -7.38 -0.39
N GLY A 183 7.06 -8.46 0.33
CA GLY A 183 7.94 -8.44 1.51
C GLY A 183 7.19 -8.65 2.83
N ILE A 184 7.94 -8.71 3.92
CA ILE A 184 7.41 -8.94 5.28
C ILE A 184 7.17 -7.62 6.01
N SER A 185 6.12 -7.60 6.82
CA SER A 185 5.75 -6.49 7.70
C SER A 185 5.21 -7.06 9.02
N PRO A 186 5.17 -6.28 10.10
CA PRO A 186 4.51 -6.70 11.35
C PRO A 186 3.05 -7.14 11.16
N ARG A 187 2.36 -6.57 10.16
CA ARG A 187 1.07 -7.07 9.66
C ARG A 187 1.28 -7.61 8.25
N THR A 188 1.94 -8.76 8.12
CA THR A 188 2.22 -9.41 6.83
C THR A 188 0.95 -9.77 6.06
N ARG A 189 1.07 -9.78 4.71
CA ARG A 189 -0.01 -10.17 3.80
C ARG A 189 0.46 -11.29 2.87
N PHE A 190 -0.23 -12.44 2.94
CA PHE A 190 -0.02 -13.57 2.03
C PHE A 190 -1.02 -13.63 0.86
N ASP A 191 -1.87 -12.64 0.72
CA ASP A 191 -2.70 -12.42 -0.47
C ASP A 191 -2.02 -11.51 -1.52
N MET A 192 -0.75 -11.11 -1.28
CA MET A 192 0.11 -10.42 -2.24
C MET A 192 0.88 -11.44 -3.08
N ILE A 193 0.86 -11.30 -4.41
CA ILE A 193 1.27 -12.35 -5.36
C ILE A 193 2.65 -12.96 -5.10
N VAL A 194 3.69 -12.15 -4.80
CA VAL A 194 5.04 -12.68 -4.50
C VAL A 194 5.01 -13.46 -3.19
N ASN A 195 4.46 -12.87 -2.13
CA ASN A 195 4.37 -13.50 -0.81
C ASN A 195 3.53 -14.79 -0.87
N GLN A 196 2.42 -14.77 -1.62
CA GLN A 196 1.56 -15.94 -1.84
C GLN A 196 2.31 -17.07 -2.55
N PHE A 197 3.01 -16.76 -3.64
CA PHE A 197 3.74 -17.79 -4.40
C PHE A 197 4.85 -18.42 -3.57
N VAL A 198 5.58 -17.60 -2.78
CA VAL A 198 6.59 -18.15 -1.84
C VAL A 198 5.95 -19.06 -0.79
N LEU A 199 4.82 -18.64 -0.21
CA LEU A 199 4.09 -19.46 0.77
C LEU A 199 3.60 -20.77 0.16
N GLU A 200 3.01 -20.75 -1.02
CA GLU A 200 2.51 -21.96 -1.69
C GLU A 200 3.65 -22.91 -2.08
N ALA A 201 4.75 -22.39 -2.63
CA ALA A 201 5.93 -23.18 -2.93
C ALA A 201 6.52 -23.82 -1.66
N PHE A 202 6.57 -23.08 -0.54
CA PHE A 202 7.09 -23.59 0.73
C PHE A 202 6.18 -24.65 1.36
N THR A 203 4.86 -24.43 1.37
CA THR A 203 3.91 -25.31 2.08
C THR A 203 3.44 -26.50 1.24
N LYS A 204 3.21 -26.28 -0.08
CA LYS A 204 2.63 -27.28 -0.98
C LYS A 204 3.67 -27.92 -1.91
N ARG A 205 4.86 -27.35 -2.03
CA ARG A 205 5.89 -27.70 -3.03
C ARG A 205 5.36 -27.69 -4.46
N SER A 206 4.33 -26.92 -4.71
CA SER A 206 3.70 -26.79 -6.02
C SER A 206 3.12 -25.40 -6.23
N LEU A 207 3.17 -24.93 -7.47
CA LEU A 207 2.56 -23.68 -7.92
C LEU A 207 1.68 -23.93 -9.13
N ILE A 208 0.48 -23.39 -9.14
CA ILE A 208 -0.37 -23.31 -10.33
C ILE A 208 -0.42 -21.87 -10.79
N ILE A 209 0.13 -21.59 -11.97
CA ILE A 209 0.29 -20.23 -12.49
C ILE A 209 -0.63 -20.04 -13.69
N TYR A 210 -1.56 -19.10 -13.54
CA TYR A 210 -2.45 -18.67 -14.63
C TYR A 210 -1.86 -17.45 -15.33
N GLN A 211 -2.03 -17.36 -16.68
CA GLN A 211 -1.61 -16.19 -17.46
C GLN A 211 -0.14 -15.79 -17.18
N ARG A 212 0.76 -16.73 -17.36
CA ARG A 212 2.18 -16.62 -16.98
C ARG A 212 2.92 -15.42 -17.60
N GLY A 213 2.50 -14.99 -18.79
CA GLY A 213 3.14 -13.91 -19.54
C GLY A 213 2.68 -12.50 -19.15
N TYR A 214 1.64 -12.36 -18.34
CA TYR A 214 1.14 -11.05 -17.94
C TYR A 214 2.14 -10.32 -17.03
N SER A 215 2.50 -9.12 -17.43
CA SER A 215 3.43 -8.24 -16.74
C SER A 215 2.73 -7.42 -15.66
N ARG A 216 3.44 -7.15 -14.58
CA ARG A 216 3.05 -6.23 -13.52
C ARG A 216 4.27 -5.54 -12.97
N SER A 217 4.06 -4.35 -12.43
CA SER A 217 5.12 -3.66 -11.69
C SER A 217 5.09 -4.06 -10.22
N PHE A 218 6.27 -4.28 -9.65
CA PHE A 218 6.47 -4.71 -8.27
C PHE A 218 7.38 -3.76 -7.51
N VAL A 219 7.14 -3.61 -6.21
CA VAL A 219 7.95 -2.80 -5.30
C VAL A 219 8.00 -3.44 -3.91
N HIS A 220 9.18 -3.46 -3.30
CA HIS A 220 9.32 -3.94 -1.93
C HIS A 220 8.68 -2.95 -0.94
N ILE A 221 7.98 -3.47 0.07
CA ILE A 221 7.22 -2.63 1.03
C ILE A 221 8.11 -1.61 1.76
N ARG A 222 9.37 -1.93 2.02
CA ARG A 222 10.32 -0.98 2.65
C ARG A 222 10.68 0.16 1.72
N ASP A 223 10.80 -0.10 0.41
CA ASP A 223 11.01 0.96 -0.57
C ASP A 223 9.77 1.84 -0.73
N VAL A 224 8.55 1.28 -0.61
CA VAL A 224 7.32 2.09 -0.55
C VAL A 224 7.38 3.06 0.63
N VAL A 225 7.71 2.57 1.82
CA VAL A 225 7.83 3.42 3.02
C VAL A 225 8.88 4.51 2.81
N ARG A 226 10.04 4.16 2.25
CA ARG A 226 11.10 5.13 1.94
C ARG A 226 10.64 6.19 0.94
N GLY A 227 9.92 5.80 -0.13
CA GLY A 227 9.36 6.74 -1.10
C GLY A 227 8.32 7.69 -0.48
N VAL A 228 7.46 7.18 0.40
CA VAL A 228 6.51 8.01 1.16
C VAL A 228 7.25 8.98 2.08
N MET A 229 8.29 8.52 2.80
CA MET A 229 9.14 9.39 3.63
C MET A 229 9.77 10.52 2.82
N MET A 230 10.37 10.20 1.67
CA MET A 230 10.94 11.23 0.77
C MET A 230 9.87 12.23 0.32
N GLY A 231 8.65 11.78 0.02
CA GLY A 231 7.54 12.65 -0.36
C GLY A 231 7.08 13.60 0.76
N ILE A 232 7.08 13.15 2.01
CA ILE A 232 6.70 14.02 3.14
C ILE A 232 7.83 14.97 3.55
N GLU A 233 9.07 14.66 3.22
CA GLU A 233 10.26 15.49 3.50
C GLU A 233 10.57 16.50 2.38
N ALA A 234 10.07 16.25 1.16
CA ALA A 234 10.24 17.15 0.04
C ALA A 234 9.59 18.53 0.28
N GLU A 235 10.07 19.55 -0.40
CA GLU A 235 9.46 20.88 -0.38
C GLU A 235 8.00 20.79 -0.84
N LYS A 236 7.10 21.52 -0.14
CA LYS A 236 5.64 21.44 -0.36
C LYS A 236 5.28 21.79 -1.81
N GLU A 237 5.91 22.79 -2.36
CA GLU A 237 5.66 23.29 -3.71
C GLU A 237 6.00 22.29 -4.81
N ILE A 238 6.99 21.43 -4.57
CA ILE A 238 7.41 20.39 -5.51
C ILE A 238 6.37 19.26 -5.60
N VAL A 239 5.74 18.93 -4.46
CA VAL A 239 4.87 17.74 -4.34
C VAL A 239 3.38 18.07 -4.27
N ARG A 240 3.03 19.34 -4.13
CA ARG A 240 1.64 19.81 -4.04
C ARG A 240 0.82 19.42 -5.26
N GLY A 241 -0.27 18.70 -5.06
CA GLY A 241 -1.15 18.24 -6.12
C GLY A 241 -0.51 17.26 -7.09
N GLN A 242 0.64 16.68 -6.73
CA GLN A 242 1.35 15.73 -7.60
C GLN A 242 0.87 14.32 -7.40
N ILE A 243 0.90 13.57 -8.51
CA ILE A 243 0.79 12.12 -8.53
C ILE A 243 2.16 11.56 -8.90
N PHE A 244 2.60 10.52 -8.18
CA PHE A 244 3.79 9.75 -8.52
C PHE A 244 3.46 8.26 -8.59
N ASN A 245 3.87 7.61 -9.67
CA ASN A 245 4.03 6.16 -9.66
C ASN A 245 5.19 5.82 -8.70
N LEU A 246 4.98 4.89 -7.76
CA LEU A 246 6.00 4.53 -6.80
C LEU A 246 6.42 3.07 -6.98
N GLY A 247 7.63 2.88 -7.47
CA GLY A 247 8.28 1.63 -7.82
C GLY A 247 9.58 1.88 -8.57
N THR A 248 9.95 0.97 -9.47
CA THR A 248 11.13 1.09 -10.33
C THR A 248 10.87 0.50 -11.71
N ASP A 249 11.48 1.05 -12.75
CA ASP A 249 11.36 0.52 -14.13
C ASP A 249 11.88 -0.93 -14.22
N ASN A 250 12.89 -1.28 -13.43
CA ASN A 250 13.39 -2.65 -13.28
C ASN A 250 12.45 -3.56 -12.47
N GLY A 251 11.34 -3.06 -11.98
CA GLY A 251 10.32 -3.80 -11.24
C GLY A 251 9.19 -4.38 -12.08
N ASN A 252 9.24 -4.21 -13.41
CA ASN A 252 8.25 -4.79 -14.32
C ASN A 252 8.60 -6.25 -14.62
N TYR A 253 7.82 -7.19 -14.07
CA TYR A 253 8.04 -8.64 -14.17
C TYR A 253 6.78 -9.36 -14.62
N THR A 254 6.95 -10.44 -15.37
CA THR A 254 5.90 -11.43 -15.58
C THR A 254 5.75 -12.37 -14.37
N LYS A 255 4.64 -13.10 -14.30
CA LYS A 255 4.50 -14.15 -13.28
C LYS A 255 5.56 -15.25 -13.44
N SER A 256 5.97 -15.55 -14.68
CA SER A 256 7.07 -16.50 -14.94
C SER A 256 8.39 -16.02 -14.36
N ASP A 257 8.68 -14.73 -14.41
CA ASP A 257 9.90 -14.17 -13.83
C ASP A 257 9.89 -14.34 -12.30
N ILE A 258 8.75 -14.07 -11.65
CA ILE A 258 8.59 -14.28 -10.20
C ILE A 258 8.82 -15.76 -9.84
N VAL A 259 8.24 -16.67 -10.62
CA VAL A 259 8.45 -18.13 -10.42
C VAL A 259 9.93 -18.50 -10.55
N ASN A 260 10.66 -17.93 -11.51
CA ASN A 260 12.09 -18.18 -11.68
C ASN A 260 12.91 -17.75 -10.45
N PHE A 261 12.58 -16.63 -9.81
CA PHE A 261 13.22 -16.23 -8.55
C PHE A 261 12.93 -17.23 -7.42
N ILE A 262 11.70 -17.76 -7.36
CA ILE A 262 11.32 -18.77 -6.37
C ILE A 262 12.06 -20.08 -6.60
N LEU A 263 12.12 -20.57 -7.85
CA LEU A 263 12.82 -21.81 -8.20
C LEU A 263 14.33 -21.78 -7.92
N LYS A 264 14.97 -20.62 -8.00
CA LYS A 264 16.37 -20.46 -7.55
C LYS A 264 16.57 -20.79 -6.08
N ARG A 265 15.55 -20.64 -5.24
CA ARG A 265 15.58 -20.85 -3.79
C ARG A 265 14.93 -22.16 -3.35
N MET A 266 14.00 -22.67 -4.14
CA MET A 266 13.21 -23.87 -3.91
C MET A 266 13.09 -24.67 -5.22
N PRO A 267 14.19 -25.27 -5.72
CA PRO A 267 14.23 -25.94 -7.03
C PRO A 267 13.34 -27.19 -7.09
N GLU A 268 12.95 -27.73 -5.94
CA GLU A 268 12.05 -28.88 -5.82
C GLU A 268 10.57 -28.55 -6.06
N THR A 269 10.24 -27.27 -6.27
CA THR A 269 8.86 -26.85 -6.48
C THR A 269 8.37 -27.24 -7.86
N VAL A 270 7.27 -28.00 -7.92
CA VAL A 270 6.60 -28.35 -9.18
C VAL A 270 5.77 -27.19 -9.66
N VAL A 271 5.94 -26.76 -10.91
CA VAL A 271 5.20 -25.63 -11.49
C VAL A 271 4.32 -26.12 -12.63
N GLU A 272 3.01 -25.85 -12.50
CA GLU A 272 2.03 -26.08 -13.55
C GLU A 272 1.56 -24.75 -14.12
N TYR A 273 1.67 -24.56 -15.43
CA TYR A 273 1.16 -23.37 -16.13
C TYR A 273 -0.19 -23.68 -16.76
N LYS A 274 -1.18 -22.80 -16.50
CA LYS A 274 -2.54 -22.89 -17.08
C LYS A 274 -2.86 -21.59 -17.81
N ASP A 275 -3.01 -21.69 -19.12
CA ASP A 275 -3.35 -20.54 -19.97
C ASP A 275 -4.88 -20.31 -20.07
N LEU A 276 -5.62 -20.59 -18.98
CA LEU A 276 -7.04 -20.37 -18.90
C LEU A 276 -7.35 -18.94 -18.47
N THR A 277 -8.18 -18.27 -19.25
CA THR A 277 -8.76 -16.96 -18.91
C THR A 277 -9.97 -17.16 -18.00
N PHE A 278 -9.76 -17.18 -16.70
CA PHE A 278 -10.86 -16.99 -15.76
C PHE A 278 -10.98 -15.48 -15.44
N GLY A 279 -12.22 -14.98 -15.40
CA GLY A 279 -12.51 -13.62 -14.98
C GLY A 279 -11.85 -13.31 -13.65
N GLY A 280 -10.77 -12.56 -13.66
CA GLY A 280 -9.93 -12.19 -12.52
C GLY A 280 -9.14 -10.95 -12.85
N ASP A 281 -8.09 -10.67 -12.10
CA ASP A 281 -7.20 -9.54 -12.32
C ASP A 281 -6.40 -9.72 -13.63
N MET A 282 -6.92 -9.12 -14.70
CA MET A 282 -6.43 -9.22 -16.09
C MET A 282 -5.33 -8.20 -16.42
N ARG A 283 -4.72 -7.56 -15.43
CA ARG A 283 -3.70 -6.54 -15.67
C ARG A 283 -2.49 -7.13 -16.38
N ASP A 284 -2.20 -6.58 -17.56
CA ASP A 284 -0.96 -6.77 -18.32
C ASP A 284 -0.41 -5.38 -18.61
N ILE A 285 0.51 -4.90 -17.76
CA ILE A 285 0.90 -3.51 -17.75
C ILE A 285 2.33 -3.34 -17.24
N SER A 286 3.10 -2.54 -17.97
CA SER A 286 4.38 -1.98 -17.52
C SER A 286 4.17 -0.52 -17.12
N VAL A 287 4.85 -0.08 -16.07
CA VAL A 287 4.74 1.27 -15.54
C VAL A 287 6.10 1.94 -15.57
N SER A 288 6.12 3.22 -15.94
CA SER A 288 7.30 4.08 -15.82
C SER A 288 7.32 4.77 -14.46
N PHE A 289 8.50 4.81 -13.86
CA PHE A 289 8.77 5.45 -12.58
C PHE A 289 9.75 6.63 -12.71
N GLU A 290 9.94 7.11 -13.92
CA GLU A 290 10.90 8.18 -14.21
C GLU A 290 10.57 9.49 -13.49
N LYS A 291 9.27 9.80 -13.34
CA LYS A 291 8.84 11.03 -12.68
C LYS A 291 9.30 11.07 -11.22
N ILE A 292 9.06 10.01 -10.44
CA ILE A 292 9.48 9.99 -9.02
C ILE A 292 11.01 10.01 -8.89
N LYS A 293 11.71 9.34 -9.78
CA LYS A 293 13.18 9.35 -9.82
C LYS A 293 13.72 10.75 -10.11
N ARG A 294 13.19 11.43 -11.12
CA ARG A 294 13.63 12.76 -11.51
C ARG A 294 13.29 13.83 -10.46
N VAL A 295 12.08 13.76 -9.88
CA VAL A 295 11.57 14.82 -9.00
C VAL A 295 12.01 14.64 -7.55
N LEU A 296 11.95 13.40 -7.04
CA LEU A 296 12.28 13.10 -5.65
C LEU A 296 13.63 12.40 -5.47
N GLY A 297 14.34 12.05 -6.56
CA GLY A 297 15.58 11.27 -6.47
C GLY A 297 15.34 9.83 -5.98
N PHE A 298 14.11 9.34 -6.03
CA PHE A 298 13.76 8.02 -5.54
C PHE A 298 14.13 6.93 -6.56
N ASP A 299 14.76 5.86 -6.08
CA ASP A 299 14.86 4.58 -6.76
C ASP A 299 14.78 3.46 -5.73
N THR A 300 14.44 2.24 -6.13
CA THR A 300 14.36 1.11 -5.19
C THR A 300 15.76 0.61 -4.80
N THR A 301 15.87 0.06 -3.59
CA THR A 301 17.08 -0.57 -3.08
C THR A 301 16.96 -2.08 -2.96
N LEU A 302 15.73 -2.60 -3.04
CA LEU A 302 15.42 -4.02 -2.89
C LEU A 302 14.75 -4.53 -4.17
N ASN A 303 15.02 -5.78 -4.51
CA ASN A 303 14.48 -6.47 -5.68
C ASN A 303 13.65 -7.70 -5.28
N ILE A 304 13.06 -8.38 -6.27
CA ILE A 304 12.21 -9.56 -6.03
C ILE A 304 12.97 -10.69 -5.30
N ASP A 305 14.25 -10.93 -5.62
CA ASP A 305 15.03 -11.98 -4.95
C ASP A 305 15.20 -11.68 -3.45
N ASP A 306 15.37 -10.41 -3.09
CA ASP A 306 15.42 -9.98 -1.69
C ASP A 306 14.11 -10.28 -0.96
N GLY A 307 12.96 -9.98 -1.59
CA GLY A 307 11.64 -10.28 -1.02
C GLY A 307 11.37 -11.78 -0.92
N VAL A 308 11.70 -12.56 -1.94
CA VAL A 308 11.58 -14.03 -1.89
C VAL A 308 12.41 -14.60 -0.74
N ARG A 309 13.66 -14.13 -0.58
CA ARG A 309 14.55 -14.53 0.52
C ARG A 309 13.98 -14.17 1.89
N GLU A 310 13.47 -12.95 2.04
CA GLU A 310 12.88 -12.46 3.30
C GLU A 310 11.66 -13.28 3.70
N VAL A 311 10.72 -13.48 2.78
CA VAL A 311 9.51 -14.27 3.03
C VAL A 311 9.87 -15.72 3.36
N LEU A 312 10.75 -16.32 2.58
CA LEU A 312 11.18 -17.70 2.80
C LEU A 312 11.91 -17.86 4.15
N PHE A 313 12.72 -16.91 4.55
CA PHE A 313 13.37 -16.90 5.86
C PHE A 313 12.34 -16.86 6.99
N ALA A 314 11.33 -15.97 6.92
CA ALA A 314 10.29 -15.87 7.93
C ALA A 314 9.49 -17.18 8.08
N LEU A 315 9.24 -17.88 6.96
CA LEU A 315 8.54 -19.16 6.95
C LEU A 315 9.44 -20.30 7.52
N LYS A 316 10.69 -20.40 7.07
CA LYS A 316 11.64 -21.46 7.52
C LYS A 316 11.96 -21.38 9.00
N THR A 317 12.06 -20.18 9.54
CA THR A 317 12.38 -19.96 10.97
C THR A 317 11.16 -20.03 11.88
N GLY A 318 9.95 -20.12 11.33
CA GLY A 318 8.72 -20.12 12.13
C GLY A 318 8.42 -18.77 12.80
N LEU A 319 9.01 -17.66 12.32
CA LEU A 319 8.65 -16.31 12.76
C LEU A 319 7.16 -16.03 12.55
N ILE A 320 6.58 -16.62 11.51
CA ILE A 320 5.14 -16.65 11.27
C ILE A 320 4.68 -18.08 11.52
N LYS A 321 4.05 -18.32 12.68
CA LYS A 321 3.70 -19.68 13.13
C LYS A 321 2.66 -20.37 12.26
N ASP A 322 1.61 -19.65 11.90
CA ASP A 322 0.53 -20.13 11.04
C ASP A 322 0.33 -19.16 9.87
N PRO A 323 1.12 -19.31 8.79
CA PRO A 323 1.04 -18.42 7.64
C PRO A 323 -0.23 -18.67 6.80
N THR A 324 -1.03 -19.69 7.12
CA THR A 324 -2.29 -20.00 6.45
C THR A 324 -3.50 -19.36 7.10
N ASP A 325 -3.35 -18.79 8.29
CA ASP A 325 -4.38 -18.05 9.01
C ASP A 325 -4.96 -16.93 8.14
N ASP A 326 -6.28 -16.81 8.13
CA ASP A 326 -7.03 -15.82 7.33
C ASP A 326 -6.68 -14.38 7.67
N LYS A 327 -6.18 -14.10 8.88
CA LYS A 327 -5.71 -12.75 9.26
C LYS A 327 -4.62 -12.19 8.33
N TYR A 328 -3.92 -13.05 7.59
CA TYR A 328 -2.92 -12.65 6.58
C TYR A 328 -3.51 -12.42 5.19
N ARG A 329 -4.84 -12.52 5.03
CA ARG A 329 -5.55 -12.34 3.76
C ARG A 329 -6.73 -11.41 3.93
N ASN A 330 -6.69 -10.24 3.26
CA ASN A 330 -7.71 -9.23 3.45
C ASN A 330 -9.12 -9.70 3.11
N ALA A 331 -9.31 -10.38 1.99
CA ALA A 331 -10.64 -10.78 1.53
C ALA A 331 -11.30 -11.81 2.46
N GLN A 332 -10.57 -12.84 2.85
CA GLN A 332 -11.08 -13.89 3.72
C GLN A 332 -11.46 -13.36 5.09
N PHE A 333 -10.66 -12.45 5.63
CA PHE A 333 -10.89 -11.89 6.95
C PHE A 333 -12.09 -10.93 7.02
N ILE A 334 -12.33 -10.16 5.97
CA ILE A 334 -13.42 -9.17 5.94
C ILE A 334 -14.80 -9.84 5.77
N VAL A 335 -14.86 -11.04 5.20
CA VAL A 335 -16.12 -11.74 4.86
C VAL A 335 -16.58 -12.69 5.98
N GLN A 336 -15.78 -12.90 6.99
CA GLN A 336 -16.17 -13.62 8.21
C GLN A 336 -17.01 -12.73 9.12
#